data_34099d80de1982e7d6419f969ce08f1b
#
_entry.id   34099d80de1982e7d6419f969ce08f1b
#
_cell.length_a   1.000
_cell.length_b   1.000
_cell.length_c   1.000
_cell.angle_alpha   90.00
_cell.angle_beta   90.00
_cell.angle_gamma   90.00
#
_symmetry.space_group_name_H-M   'P 1'
#
loop_
_entity.id
_entity.type
_entity.pdbx_description
1 polymer ?
#
loop_
_entity_poly.entity_id
_entity_poly.type
_entity_poly.pdbx_seq_one_letter_code
_entity_poly.pdbx_strand_id
1 'polypeptide(L)'
;MFLKRILSILRLKDYDYWVIQTFKERVNNWMSKNTENVNNTYLEHKEIVPILIGLMSGLFLAALDQTIVATAIKTIGDDLNGLSLQAWATTAYLITSTITTPLYGKLSDIFGRKPLFIWAISIFIVGSALSAFATSMYSLAIYRAIQGLGAGGLFTLALAIIGDIVPPRERSKYQGYFIAVFGTSSVLGPVIGGFFVGQSSLIGITGWRWVFLVNVPIGLLALFIVGRTLHIPNFQKVNHAIDWLGAISLTVGLIPLLLVAQEGRVWGWTSVESITCYSIGIISLILFVIFENRMKDEAILPLRLFKDKTFSLVSVVGVITGAGMFGGLAMLPLYLQIVGGSSPTRAGLELLPLTLGIMTGSIISGRVISKTGKYKIFPVIGTVLLTATLFLMTTFNADTKYWWIAVLSYLFGVGLGHVLQPTVIAVQNAVAKRDLGVATSSVTLFRQLGATVGTAAFISILFGKVGKETQNAFQNSVTNPEYQKALMDPNNASTVQQLQALQTGQATFDDTSWLASANRTLIHPILDGFANSMTYVFLIGAIVVSASIIFAILTPNNKLSERGDSAPVSH
;
A
#
# COMPACT_ATOMS: atom_id res chain seq x y z
N MET A 1 27.05 -31.38 34.77
CA MET A 1 26.78 -31.56 36.21
C MET A 1 25.59 -32.48 36.48
N PHE A 2 24.48 -32.39 35.73
CA PHE A 2 23.26 -33.19 35.90
C PHE A 2 23.43 -34.68 35.63
N LEU A 3 24.19 -35.07 34.59
CA LEU A 3 24.46 -36.48 34.25
C LEU A 3 25.29 -37.22 35.32
N LYS A 4 26.28 -36.53 35.93
CA LYS A 4 27.05 -37.12 37.05
C LYS A 4 26.22 -37.45 38.29
N ARG A 5 25.16 -36.69 38.53
CA ARG A 5 24.21 -36.91 39.63
C ARG A 5 23.28 -38.07 39.38
N ILE A 6 22.83 -38.27 38.12
CA ILE A 6 21.97 -39.41 37.72
C ILE A 6 22.74 -40.70 37.76
N LEU A 7 23.99 -40.74 37.29
CA LEU A 7 24.84 -41.94 37.32
C LEU A 7 25.26 -42.35 38.72
N SER A 8 25.35 -41.40 39.68
CA SER A 8 25.61 -41.70 41.09
C SER A 8 24.39 -42.28 41.81
N ILE A 9 23.16 -41.97 41.36
CA ILE A 9 21.91 -42.49 41.92
C ILE A 9 21.64 -43.95 41.47
N LEU A 10 22.06 -44.31 40.27
CA LEU A 10 21.82 -45.61 39.66
C LEU A 10 22.86 -46.71 40.02
N ARG A 11 23.84 -46.43 40.89
CA ARG A 11 24.88 -47.40 41.36
C ARG A 11 25.55 -48.23 40.23
N LEU A 12 25.66 -47.68 39.01
CA LEU A 12 26.33 -48.35 37.89
C LEU A 12 27.84 -48.11 37.96
N LYS A 13 28.55 -48.92 38.73
CA LYS A 13 29.99 -48.77 38.97
C LYS A 13 30.88 -49.44 37.90
N ASP A 14 30.32 -50.29 37.04
CA ASP A 14 31.07 -51.14 36.12
C ASP A 14 30.51 -51.18 34.69
N TYR A 15 30.10 -50.04 34.12
CA TYR A 15 29.84 -49.99 32.68
C TYR A 15 30.96 -49.27 31.94
N ASP A 16 31.50 -50.01 30.97
CA ASP A 16 32.66 -49.65 30.14
C ASP A 16 32.66 -48.20 29.66
N TYR A 17 33.80 -47.57 29.85
CA TYR A 17 34.13 -46.25 29.32
C TYR A 17 33.73 -46.09 27.85
N TRP A 18 33.66 -47.16 27.10
CA TRP A 18 33.22 -47.27 25.71
C TRP A 18 31.71 -46.96 25.54
N VAL A 19 30.85 -47.40 26.43
CA VAL A 19 29.39 -47.16 26.37
C VAL A 19 29.09 -45.66 26.61
N ILE A 20 29.82 -45.08 27.55
CA ILE A 20 29.66 -43.63 27.85
C ILE A 20 30.19 -42.79 26.66
N GLN A 21 31.24 -43.21 26.03
CA GLN A 21 31.83 -42.56 24.88
C GLN A 21 30.91 -42.70 23.65
N THR A 22 30.36 -43.85 23.39
CA THR A 22 29.41 -44.13 22.30
C THR A 22 28.10 -43.34 22.49
N PHE A 23 27.63 -43.24 23.73
CA PHE A 23 26.44 -42.42 24.04
C PHE A 23 26.76 -40.91 23.85
N LYS A 24 27.92 -40.47 24.28
CA LYS A 24 28.36 -39.08 24.08
C LYS A 24 28.56 -38.75 22.60
N GLU A 25 29.09 -39.66 21.80
CA GLU A 25 29.21 -39.50 20.35
C GLU A 25 27.82 -39.51 19.66
N ARG A 26 26.90 -40.38 20.08
CA ARG A 26 25.52 -40.38 19.57
C ARG A 26 24.77 -39.13 19.94
N VAL A 27 24.91 -38.61 21.16
CA VAL A 27 24.29 -37.36 21.59
C VAL A 27 24.91 -36.16 20.87
N ASN A 28 26.23 -36.15 20.69
CA ASN A 28 26.90 -35.10 19.93
C ASN A 28 26.58 -35.16 18.44
N ASN A 29 26.48 -36.35 17.83
CA ASN A 29 26.02 -36.53 16.45
C ASN A 29 24.51 -36.19 16.30
N TRP A 30 23.68 -36.51 17.30
CA TRP A 30 22.28 -36.08 17.31
C TRP A 30 22.17 -34.57 17.48
N MET A 31 22.98 -33.98 18.37
CA MET A 31 23.01 -32.53 18.55
C MET A 31 23.59 -31.81 17.32
N SER A 32 24.65 -32.33 16.68
CA SER A 32 25.18 -31.73 15.45
C SER A 32 24.21 -31.83 14.29
N LYS A 33 23.54 -33.00 14.08
CA LYS A 33 22.50 -33.14 13.07
C LYS A 33 21.27 -32.27 13.34
N ASN A 34 20.87 -32.07 14.59
CA ASN A 34 19.78 -31.16 14.93
C ASN A 34 20.19 -29.69 14.86
N THR A 35 21.45 -29.35 15.16
CA THR A 35 21.96 -27.97 14.94
C THR A 35 22.18 -27.68 13.47
N GLU A 36 22.58 -28.62 12.62
CA GLU A 36 22.60 -28.47 11.17
C GLU A 36 21.19 -28.31 10.60
N ASN A 37 20.21 -29.07 11.07
CA ASN A 37 18.81 -28.92 10.68
C ASN A 37 18.18 -27.59 11.18
N VAL A 38 18.61 -27.07 12.32
CA VAL A 38 18.17 -25.74 12.82
C VAL A 38 18.86 -24.60 12.05
N ASN A 39 20.10 -24.78 11.63
CA ASN A 39 20.83 -23.80 10.79
C ASN A 39 20.30 -23.73 9.35
N ASN A 40 19.60 -24.76 8.84
CA ASN A 40 19.02 -24.78 7.49
C ASN A 40 17.57 -24.26 7.41
N THR A 41 17.10 -23.50 8.39
CA THR A 41 15.74 -22.96 8.38
C THR A 41 15.55 -21.79 7.41
N TYR A 42 16.64 -21.09 7.06
CA TYR A 42 16.63 -19.96 6.14
C TYR A 42 17.56 -20.22 4.96
N LEU A 43 17.17 -19.69 3.78
CA LEU A 43 17.92 -19.85 2.54
C LEU A 43 19.22 -19.02 2.53
N GLU A 44 20.19 -19.45 1.74
CA GLU A 44 21.40 -18.66 1.47
C GLU A 44 21.10 -17.53 0.47
N HIS A 45 21.96 -16.50 0.47
CA HIS A 45 21.79 -15.35 -0.43
C HIS A 45 21.67 -15.74 -1.90
N LYS A 46 22.43 -16.74 -2.35
CA LYS A 46 22.40 -17.25 -3.73
C LYS A 46 21.06 -17.86 -4.12
N GLU A 47 20.34 -18.45 -3.16
CA GLU A 47 19.03 -19.04 -3.35
C GLU A 47 17.91 -18.01 -3.24
N ILE A 48 18.10 -16.97 -2.41
CA ILE A 48 17.13 -15.88 -2.23
C ILE A 48 17.04 -15.00 -3.46
N VAL A 49 18.15 -14.69 -4.14
CA VAL A 49 18.16 -13.75 -5.29
C VAL A 49 17.22 -14.16 -6.43
N PRO A 50 17.22 -15.41 -6.92
CA PRO A 50 16.27 -15.82 -7.97
C PRO A 50 14.81 -15.74 -7.52
N ILE A 51 14.52 -16.11 -6.25
CA ILE A 51 13.18 -15.98 -5.68
C ILE A 51 12.78 -14.51 -5.63
N LEU A 52 13.68 -13.64 -5.15
CA LEU A 52 13.44 -12.19 -5.08
C LEU A 52 13.10 -11.59 -6.45
N ILE A 53 13.81 -11.98 -7.51
CA ILE A 53 13.53 -11.53 -8.88
C ILE A 53 12.11 -11.93 -9.29
N GLY A 54 11.67 -13.16 -8.98
CA GLY A 54 10.31 -13.61 -9.25
C GLY A 54 9.26 -12.79 -8.46
N LEU A 55 9.49 -12.55 -7.18
CA LEU A 55 8.60 -11.74 -6.34
C LEU A 55 8.54 -10.28 -6.84
N MET A 56 9.69 -9.70 -7.16
CA MET A 56 9.77 -8.34 -7.69
C MET A 56 9.05 -8.20 -9.04
N SER A 57 9.12 -9.22 -9.90
CA SER A 57 8.40 -9.22 -11.19
C SER A 57 6.88 -9.19 -10.99
N GLY A 58 6.34 -9.96 -10.02
CA GLY A 58 4.93 -9.92 -9.65
C GLY A 58 4.50 -8.59 -9.05
N LEU A 59 5.33 -8.00 -8.18
CA LEU A 59 5.08 -6.68 -7.60
C LEU A 59 5.16 -5.56 -8.64
N PHE A 60 6.12 -5.64 -9.55
CA PHE A 60 6.27 -4.70 -10.66
C PHE A 60 5.03 -4.67 -11.53
N LEU A 61 4.50 -5.85 -11.85
CA LEU A 61 3.26 -6.00 -12.61
C LEU A 61 2.09 -5.23 -11.96
N ALA A 62 1.86 -5.44 -10.65
CA ALA A 62 0.77 -4.76 -9.92
C ALA A 62 1.00 -3.25 -9.77
N ALA A 63 2.23 -2.82 -9.48
CA ALA A 63 2.56 -1.42 -9.30
C ALA A 63 2.53 -0.64 -10.63
N LEU A 64 3.03 -1.26 -11.70
CA LEU A 64 3.01 -0.67 -13.04
C LEU A 64 1.57 -0.49 -13.54
N ASP A 65 0.72 -1.51 -13.38
CA ASP A 65 -0.69 -1.44 -13.77
C ASP A 65 -1.42 -0.26 -13.12
N GLN A 66 -1.24 -0.05 -11.82
CA GLN A 66 -1.88 1.07 -11.12
C GLN A 66 -1.48 2.43 -11.71
N THR A 67 -0.21 2.62 -12.02
CA THR A 67 0.32 3.89 -12.51
C THR A 67 0.03 4.13 -13.99
N ILE A 68 0.07 3.09 -14.82
CA ILE A 68 -0.30 3.17 -16.24
C ILE A 68 -1.79 3.50 -16.39
N VAL A 69 -2.68 2.78 -15.66
CA VAL A 69 -4.13 2.99 -15.74
C VAL A 69 -4.51 4.38 -15.28
N ALA A 70 -3.91 4.89 -14.21
CA ALA A 70 -4.14 6.25 -13.72
C ALA A 70 -3.86 7.32 -14.79
N THR A 71 -2.88 7.09 -15.67
CA THR A 71 -2.56 8.00 -16.77
C THR A 71 -3.56 7.89 -17.93
N ALA A 72 -4.09 6.69 -18.18
CA ALA A 72 -4.94 6.38 -19.31
C ALA A 72 -6.44 6.59 -19.06
N ILE A 73 -6.87 6.69 -17.80
CA ILE A 73 -8.28 6.56 -17.38
C ILE A 73 -9.21 7.55 -18.08
N LYS A 74 -8.77 8.78 -18.32
CA LYS A 74 -9.55 9.79 -19.05
C LYS A 74 -9.84 9.33 -20.49
N THR A 75 -8.80 8.95 -21.22
CA THR A 75 -8.93 8.50 -22.62
C THR A 75 -9.80 7.23 -22.72
N ILE A 76 -9.68 6.33 -21.75
CA ILE A 76 -10.52 5.14 -21.65
C ILE A 76 -12.00 5.55 -21.43
N GLY A 77 -12.24 6.51 -20.53
CA GLY A 77 -13.58 7.02 -20.24
C GLY A 77 -14.22 7.69 -21.46
N ASP A 78 -13.44 8.44 -22.23
CA ASP A 78 -13.89 9.10 -23.46
C ASP A 78 -14.23 8.05 -24.55
N ASP A 79 -13.36 7.05 -24.78
CA ASP A 79 -13.58 6.01 -25.81
C ASP A 79 -14.76 5.08 -25.48
N LEU A 80 -14.98 4.78 -24.21
CA LEU A 80 -16.09 3.96 -23.73
C LEU A 80 -17.39 4.75 -23.41
N ASN A 81 -17.43 6.04 -23.75
CA ASN A 81 -18.57 6.94 -23.49
C ASN A 81 -19.09 6.88 -22.04
N GLY A 82 -18.18 6.85 -21.07
CA GLY A 82 -18.53 6.68 -19.66
C GLY A 82 -17.59 7.43 -18.71
N LEU A 83 -17.21 8.67 -19.04
CA LEU A 83 -16.27 9.48 -18.24
C LEU A 83 -16.74 9.65 -16.79
N SER A 84 -18.04 9.82 -16.54
CA SER A 84 -18.62 9.88 -15.20
C SER A 84 -18.44 8.61 -14.36
N LEU A 85 -18.20 7.47 -15.02
CA LEU A 85 -18.02 6.16 -14.39
C LEU A 85 -16.53 5.77 -14.25
N GLN A 86 -15.59 6.65 -14.67
CA GLN A 86 -14.15 6.34 -14.67
C GLN A 86 -13.62 5.93 -13.30
N ALA A 87 -14.15 6.51 -12.22
CA ALA A 87 -13.77 6.17 -10.86
C ALA A 87 -13.98 4.68 -10.53
N TRP A 88 -15.05 4.07 -11.07
CA TRP A 88 -15.38 2.67 -10.80
C TRP A 88 -14.31 1.67 -11.27
N ALA A 89 -13.60 1.97 -12.36
CA ALA A 89 -12.51 1.13 -12.84
C ALA A 89 -11.37 0.99 -11.82
N THR A 90 -11.06 2.08 -11.10
CA THR A 90 -10.04 2.07 -10.03
C THR A 90 -10.61 1.55 -8.72
N THR A 91 -11.81 1.98 -8.35
CA THR A 91 -12.47 1.62 -7.09
C THR A 91 -12.73 0.12 -7.01
N ALA A 92 -13.26 -0.51 -8.07
CA ALA A 92 -13.52 -1.95 -8.10
C ALA A 92 -12.23 -2.77 -7.88
N TYR A 93 -11.14 -2.38 -8.51
CA TYR A 93 -9.83 -2.99 -8.30
C TYR A 93 -9.33 -2.83 -6.85
N LEU A 94 -9.40 -1.64 -6.29
CA LEU A 94 -8.94 -1.37 -4.93
C LEU A 94 -9.75 -2.13 -3.88
N ILE A 95 -11.08 -2.15 -4.02
CA ILE A 95 -11.97 -2.87 -3.11
C ILE A 95 -11.62 -4.35 -3.11
N THR A 96 -11.58 -4.99 -4.28
CA THR A 96 -11.32 -6.43 -4.38
C THR A 96 -9.90 -6.79 -3.92
N SER A 97 -8.89 -5.97 -4.21
CA SER A 97 -7.52 -6.19 -3.74
C SER A 97 -7.41 -6.07 -2.22
N THR A 98 -8.10 -5.11 -1.61
CA THR A 98 -8.11 -4.92 -0.14
C THR A 98 -8.73 -6.11 0.56
N ILE A 99 -9.88 -6.60 0.07
CA ILE A 99 -10.61 -7.72 0.65
C ILE A 99 -9.81 -9.02 0.54
N THR A 100 -9.17 -9.27 -0.61
CA THR A 100 -8.43 -10.51 -0.83
C THR A 100 -7.09 -10.55 -0.11
N THR A 101 -6.55 -9.42 0.31
CA THR A 101 -5.28 -9.32 1.06
C THR A 101 -5.23 -10.27 2.28
N PRO A 102 -6.15 -10.21 3.26
CA PRO A 102 -6.13 -11.13 4.41
C PRO A 102 -6.43 -12.57 4.01
N LEU A 103 -7.28 -12.80 3.00
CA LEU A 103 -7.58 -14.13 2.50
C LEU A 103 -6.33 -14.82 1.95
N TYR A 104 -5.54 -14.15 1.11
CA TYR A 104 -4.26 -14.69 0.63
C TYR A 104 -3.28 -14.98 1.77
N GLY A 105 -3.25 -14.13 2.81
CA GLY A 105 -2.44 -14.38 4.00
C GLY A 105 -2.75 -15.74 4.60
N LYS A 106 -4.02 -15.98 5.01
CA LYS A 106 -4.46 -17.23 5.63
C LYS A 106 -4.38 -18.41 4.69
N LEU A 107 -4.89 -18.29 3.46
CA LEU A 107 -4.88 -19.39 2.49
C LEU A 107 -3.44 -19.81 2.16
N SER A 108 -2.50 -18.90 2.15
CA SER A 108 -1.10 -19.23 1.88
C SER A 108 -0.40 -19.95 3.04
N ASP A 109 -0.87 -19.75 4.27
CA ASP A 109 -0.42 -20.51 5.42
C ASP A 109 -0.94 -21.97 5.36
N ILE A 110 -2.12 -22.20 4.73
CA ILE A 110 -2.74 -23.52 4.59
C ILE A 110 -2.21 -24.28 3.36
N PHE A 111 -2.30 -23.66 2.18
CA PHE A 111 -2.01 -24.31 0.88
C PHE A 111 -0.56 -24.15 0.42
N GLY A 112 0.20 -23.27 1.08
CA GLY A 112 1.56 -22.92 0.69
C GLY A 112 1.65 -21.62 -0.12
N ARG A 113 2.79 -20.95 -0.01
CA ARG A 113 3.04 -19.64 -0.63
C ARG A 113 3.07 -19.70 -2.15
N LYS A 114 3.80 -20.70 -2.70
CA LYS A 114 4.02 -20.83 -4.16
C LYS A 114 2.73 -20.97 -4.95
N PRO A 115 1.82 -21.93 -4.65
CA PRO A 115 0.57 -22.10 -5.38
C PRO A 115 -0.27 -20.81 -5.37
N LEU A 116 -0.38 -20.16 -4.20
CA LEU A 116 -1.19 -18.96 -4.05
C LEU A 116 -0.58 -17.75 -4.79
N PHE A 117 0.75 -17.64 -4.82
CA PHE A 117 1.41 -16.56 -5.55
C PHE A 117 1.25 -16.75 -7.08
N ILE A 118 1.38 -17.98 -7.58
CA ILE A 118 1.10 -18.31 -8.99
C ILE A 118 -0.36 -18.02 -9.32
N TRP A 119 -1.30 -18.42 -8.46
CA TRP A 119 -2.73 -18.16 -8.61
C TRP A 119 -3.02 -16.65 -8.67
N ALA A 120 -2.43 -15.86 -7.79
CA ALA A 120 -2.57 -14.42 -7.75
C ALA A 120 -2.10 -13.75 -9.05
N ILE A 121 -0.91 -14.13 -9.56
CA ILE A 121 -0.41 -13.63 -10.86
C ILE A 121 -1.34 -14.04 -11.99
N SER A 122 -1.82 -15.30 -11.99
CA SER A 122 -2.68 -15.81 -13.05
C SER A 122 -4.01 -15.06 -13.15
N ILE A 123 -4.70 -14.85 -12.00
CA ILE A 123 -5.94 -14.06 -11.95
C ILE A 123 -5.66 -12.61 -12.40
N PHE A 124 -4.55 -12.02 -11.97
CA PHE A 124 -4.17 -10.68 -12.37
C PHE A 124 -4.02 -10.55 -13.88
N ILE A 125 -3.31 -11.49 -14.54
CA ILE A 125 -3.13 -11.52 -15.99
C ILE A 125 -4.46 -11.68 -16.71
N VAL A 126 -5.32 -12.61 -16.24
CA VAL A 126 -6.64 -12.85 -16.83
C VAL A 126 -7.50 -11.59 -16.73
N GLY A 127 -7.57 -10.95 -15.54
CA GLY A 127 -8.31 -9.70 -15.36
C GLY A 127 -7.78 -8.57 -16.24
N SER A 128 -6.46 -8.48 -16.40
CA SER A 128 -5.82 -7.50 -17.27
C SER A 128 -6.16 -7.74 -18.75
N ALA A 129 -6.04 -8.97 -19.21
CA ALA A 129 -6.41 -9.34 -20.57
C ALA A 129 -7.88 -9.04 -20.86
N LEU A 130 -8.80 -9.39 -19.94
CA LEU A 130 -10.22 -9.07 -20.08
C LEU A 130 -10.46 -7.55 -20.14
N SER A 131 -9.74 -6.76 -19.33
CA SER A 131 -9.84 -5.29 -19.31
C SER A 131 -9.48 -4.67 -20.67
N ALA A 132 -8.55 -5.27 -21.41
CA ALA A 132 -8.21 -4.85 -22.77
C ALA A 132 -9.37 -5.03 -23.77
N PHE A 133 -10.28 -5.95 -23.51
CA PHE A 133 -11.46 -6.23 -24.36
C PHE A 133 -12.75 -5.57 -23.83
N ALA A 134 -12.65 -4.66 -22.87
CA ALA A 134 -13.81 -3.94 -22.36
C ALA A 134 -14.51 -3.14 -23.48
N THR A 135 -15.84 -3.19 -23.48
CA THR A 135 -16.71 -2.49 -24.44
C THR A 135 -17.56 -1.40 -23.75
N SER A 136 -17.50 -1.30 -22.43
CA SER A 136 -18.16 -0.28 -21.62
C SER A 136 -17.41 -0.08 -20.32
N MET A 137 -17.62 1.06 -19.63
CA MET A 137 -17.03 1.31 -18.32
C MET A 137 -17.49 0.30 -17.25
N TYR A 138 -18.73 -0.22 -17.35
CA TYR A 138 -19.21 -1.29 -16.47
C TYR A 138 -18.43 -2.60 -16.65
N SER A 139 -18.24 -3.03 -17.91
CA SER A 139 -17.44 -4.23 -18.19
C SER A 139 -15.99 -4.05 -17.74
N LEU A 140 -15.41 -2.86 -17.95
CA LEU A 140 -14.08 -2.54 -17.44
C LEU A 140 -14.02 -2.63 -15.91
N ALA A 141 -14.97 -2.08 -15.19
CA ALA A 141 -15.02 -2.15 -13.72
C ALA A 141 -15.08 -3.60 -13.21
N ILE A 142 -15.90 -4.46 -13.85
CA ILE A 142 -15.97 -5.90 -13.52
C ILE A 142 -14.63 -6.59 -13.78
N TYR A 143 -13.99 -6.34 -14.92
CA TYR A 143 -12.70 -6.96 -15.25
C TYR A 143 -11.58 -6.44 -14.33
N ARG A 144 -11.63 -5.17 -13.94
CA ARG A 144 -10.74 -4.59 -12.94
C ARG A 144 -10.98 -5.21 -11.55
N ALA A 145 -12.22 -5.52 -11.19
CA ALA A 145 -12.50 -6.26 -9.95
C ALA A 145 -11.83 -7.65 -9.98
N ILE A 146 -11.93 -8.38 -11.09
CA ILE A 146 -11.25 -9.67 -11.27
C ILE A 146 -9.73 -9.49 -11.14
N GLN A 147 -9.16 -8.48 -11.78
CA GLN A 147 -7.72 -8.18 -11.69
C GLN A 147 -7.31 -7.86 -10.24
N GLY A 148 -8.13 -7.10 -9.51
CA GLY A 148 -7.92 -6.77 -8.10
C GLY A 148 -7.90 -7.99 -7.19
N LEU A 149 -8.70 -9.05 -7.49
CA LEU A 149 -8.63 -10.32 -6.75
C LEU A 149 -7.20 -10.92 -6.79
N GLY A 150 -6.48 -10.79 -7.90
CA GLY A 150 -5.08 -11.20 -7.98
C GLY A 150 -4.13 -10.24 -7.27
N ALA A 151 -4.34 -8.94 -7.42
CA ALA A 151 -3.46 -7.91 -6.89
C ALA A 151 -3.29 -7.95 -5.38
N GLY A 152 -4.36 -8.25 -4.62
CA GLY A 152 -4.33 -8.35 -3.16
C GLY A 152 -3.34 -9.40 -2.64
N GLY A 153 -3.11 -10.47 -3.42
CA GLY A 153 -2.12 -11.50 -3.09
C GLY A 153 -0.68 -11.10 -3.38
N LEU A 154 -0.41 -10.33 -4.43
CA LEU A 154 0.95 -10.12 -4.94
C LEU A 154 1.86 -9.44 -3.91
N PHE A 155 1.42 -8.33 -3.31
CA PHE A 155 2.22 -7.61 -2.33
C PHE A 155 2.34 -8.36 -1.01
N THR A 156 1.21 -8.87 -0.52
CA THR A 156 1.13 -9.54 0.78
C THR A 156 1.94 -10.83 0.82
N LEU A 157 1.79 -11.67 -0.23
CA LEU A 157 2.52 -12.93 -0.31
C LEU A 157 4.03 -12.71 -0.52
N ALA A 158 4.43 -11.69 -1.29
CA ALA A 158 5.83 -11.37 -1.45
C ALA A 158 6.49 -11.04 -0.10
N LEU A 159 5.84 -10.22 0.74
CA LEU A 159 6.32 -9.92 2.10
C LEU A 159 6.33 -11.15 3.01
N ALA A 160 5.28 -11.99 2.94
CA ALA A 160 5.19 -13.21 3.72
C ALA A 160 6.30 -14.21 3.33
N ILE A 161 6.53 -14.40 2.02
CA ILE A 161 7.59 -15.29 1.50
C ILE A 161 8.96 -14.83 2.01
N ILE A 162 9.29 -13.54 1.94
CA ILE A 162 10.52 -13.01 2.52
C ILE A 162 10.60 -13.28 4.02
N GLY A 163 9.45 -13.17 4.73
CA GLY A 163 9.38 -13.53 6.14
C GLY A 163 9.71 -14.99 6.44
N ASP A 164 9.37 -15.90 5.52
CA ASP A 164 9.63 -17.34 5.68
C ASP A 164 11.07 -17.74 5.36
N ILE A 165 11.67 -17.16 4.29
CA ILE A 165 12.98 -17.61 3.75
C ILE A 165 14.17 -16.80 4.24
N VAL A 166 13.94 -15.62 4.84
CA VAL A 166 15.01 -14.69 5.26
C VAL A 166 15.02 -14.52 6.78
N PRO A 167 16.19 -14.55 7.42
CA PRO A 167 16.33 -14.26 8.85
C PRO A 167 15.77 -12.86 9.21
N PRO A 168 15.16 -12.68 10.40
CA PRO A 168 14.51 -11.43 10.78
C PRO A 168 15.36 -10.17 10.59
N ARG A 169 16.63 -10.21 10.90
CA ARG A 169 17.57 -9.08 10.73
C ARG A 169 17.82 -8.69 9.28
N GLU A 170 17.79 -9.66 8.36
CA GLU A 170 18.09 -9.43 6.94
C GLU A 170 16.84 -9.04 6.13
N ARG A 171 15.63 -9.28 6.64
CA ARG A 171 14.35 -9.02 5.92
C ARG A 171 14.25 -7.60 5.41
N SER A 172 14.67 -6.61 6.22
CA SER A 172 14.63 -5.21 5.85
C SER A 172 15.46 -4.87 4.61
N LYS A 173 16.59 -5.56 4.41
CA LYS A 173 17.42 -5.39 3.21
C LYS A 173 16.68 -5.83 1.95
N TYR A 174 16.02 -7.00 2.00
CA TYR A 174 15.31 -7.56 0.84
C TYR A 174 13.98 -6.84 0.58
N GLN A 175 13.27 -6.43 1.62
CA GLN A 175 12.05 -5.63 1.48
C GLN A 175 12.32 -4.25 0.86
N GLY A 176 13.54 -3.70 1.02
CA GLY A 176 13.97 -2.47 0.36
C GLY A 176 13.89 -2.51 -1.16
N TYR A 177 14.13 -3.68 -1.76
CA TYR A 177 14.01 -3.85 -3.20
C TYR A 177 12.55 -3.74 -3.69
N PHE A 178 11.57 -4.11 -2.87
CA PHE A 178 10.15 -3.98 -3.24
C PHE A 178 9.76 -2.50 -3.39
N ILE A 179 10.30 -1.63 -2.55
CA ILE A 179 10.07 -0.18 -2.68
C ILE A 179 10.72 0.39 -3.93
N ALA A 180 11.91 -0.12 -4.30
CA ALA A 180 12.55 0.28 -5.55
C ALA A 180 11.68 -0.10 -6.77
N VAL A 181 10.99 -1.23 -6.72
CA VAL A 181 10.02 -1.63 -7.75
C VAL A 181 8.88 -0.64 -7.88
N PHE A 182 8.27 -0.23 -6.75
CA PHE A 182 7.22 0.81 -6.75
C PHE A 182 7.73 2.13 -7.32
N GLY A 183 8.94 2.54 -6.93
CA GLY A 183 9.56 3.75 -7.46
C GLY A 183 9.77 3.72 -8.96
N THR A 184 10.29 2.61 -9.46
CA THR A 184 10.49 2.41 -10.90
C THR A 184 9.16 2.43 -11.66
N SER A 185 8.13 1.77 -11.11
CA SER A 185 6.78 1.73 -11.69
C SER A 185 6.13 3.11 -11.73
N SER A 186 6.36 3.95 -10.70
CA SER A 186 5.81 5.31 -10.65
C SER A 186 6.36 6.22 -11.74
N VAL A 187 7.58 5.95 -12.23
CA VAL A 187 8.20 6.68 -13.34
C VAL A 187 7.78 6.07 -14.69
N LEU A 188 7.89 4.75 -14.81
CA LEU A 188 7.62 4.05 -16.07
C LEU A 188 6.14 4.08 -16.43
N GLY A 189 5.24 4.05 -15.45
CA GLY A 189 3.79 4.05 -15.66
C GLY A 189 3.28 5.20 -16.51
N PRO A 190 3.48 6.47 -16.09
CA PRO A 190 3.08 7.63 -16.89
C PRO A 190 3.74 7.71 -18.26
N VAL A 191 5.00 7.30 -18.38
CA VAL A 191 5.73 7.30 -19.67
C VAL A 191 5.14 6.28 -20.63
N ILE A 192 5.00 5.03 -20.19
CA ILE A 192 4.45 3.94 -21.01
C ILE A 192 2.97 4.16 -21.28
N GLY A 193 2.19 4.58 -20.26
CA GLY A 193 0.78 4.89 -20.38
C GLY A 193 0.53 6.02 -21.36
N GLY A 194 1.27 7.13 -21.23
CA GLY A 194 1.19 8.26 -22.15
C GLY A 194 1.57 7.90 -23.59
N PHE A 195 2.58 7.04 -23.78
CA PHE A 195 2.95 6.53 -25.09
C PHE A 195 1.79 5.76 -25.74
N PHE A 196 1.18 4.82 -25.04
CA PHE A 196 0.08 4.03 -25.59
C PHE A 196 -1.17 4.88 -25.86
N VAL A 197 -1.53 5.75 -24.92
CA VAL A 197 -2.70 6.64 -25.05
C VAL A 197 -2.53 7.64 -26.21
N GLY A 198 -1.31 8.06 -26.49
CA GLY A 198 -1.00 8.96 -27.60
C GLY A 198 -1.14 8.33 -29.00
N GLN A 199 -1.28 7.00 -29.09
CA GLN A 199 -1.48 6.29 -30.36
C GLN A 199 -2.97 6.02 -30.58
N SER A 200 -3.52 6.39 -31.74
CA SER A 200 -4.90 6.04 -32.12
C SER A 200 -5.08 4.52 -32.23
N SER A 201 -4.11 3.84 -32.82
CA SER A 201 -4.04 2.37 -32.85
C SER A 201 -2.59 1.89 -32.94
N LEU A 202 -2.31 0.72 -32.37
CA LEU A 202 -1.03 0.04 -32.43
C LEU A 202 -1.30 -1.44 -32.81
N ILE A 203 -0.73 -1.92 -33.91
CA ILE A 203 -0.95 -3.29 -34.41
C ILE A 203 -2.47 -3.60 -34.55
N GLY A 204 -3.27 -2.66 -35.06
CA GLY A 204 -4.70 -2.84 -35.26
C GLY A 204 -5.58 -2.82 -33.97
N ILE A 205 -5.01 -2.52 -32.81
CA ILE A 205 -5.71 -2.43 -31.54
C ILE A 205 -5.64 -0.97 -31.04
N THR A 206 -6.75 -0.43 -30.54
CA THR A 206 -6.82 0.92 -29.95
C THR A 206 -5.73 1.10 -28.90
N GLY A 207 -5.03 2.23 -28.93
CA GLY A 207 -3.81 2.46 -28.13
C GLY A 207 -3.99 2.24 -26.63
N TRP A 208 -5.08 2.71 -26.03
CA TRP A 208 -5.33 2.54 -24.59
C TRP A 208 -5.47 1.06 -24.15
N ARG A 209 -5.89 0.15 -25.04
CA ARG A 209 -6.03 -1.27 -24.73
C ARG A 209 -4.68 -1.91 -24.42
N TRP A 210 -3.59 -1.36 -24.96
CA TRP A 210 -2.22 -1.80 -24.68
C TRP A 210 -1.79 -1.50 -23.25
N VAL A 211 -2.44 -0.56 -22.56
CA VAL A 211 -2.24 -0.30 -21.12
C VAL A 211 -2.47 -1.57 -20.29
N PHE A 212 -3.42 -2.39 -20.69
CA PHE A 212 -3.73 -3.67 -20.05
C PHE A 212 -2.96 -4.84 -20.69
N LEU A 213 -2.83 -4.85 -22.01
CA LEU A 213 -2.14 -5.94 -22.74
C LEU A 213 -0.66 -6.04 -22.37
N VAL A 214 0.00 -4.94 -22.04
CA VAL A 214 1.43 -4.95 -21.64
C VAL A 214 1.66 -5.77 -20.37
N ASN A 215 0.66 -5.91 -19.53
CA ASN A 215 0.73 -6.72 -18.32
C ASN A 215 0.79 -8.23 -18.63
N VAL A 216 0.27 -8.67 -19.78
CA VAL A 216 0.21 -10.09 -20.14
C VAL A 216 1.62 -10.67 -20.33
N PRO A 217 2.48 -10.15 -21.23
CA PRO A 217 3.83 -10.68 -21.39
C PRO A 217 4.68 -10.54 -20.12
N ILE A 218 4.55 -9.43 -19.38
CA ILE A 218 5.27 -9.23 -18.11
C ILE A 218 4.82 -10.27 -17.08
N GLY A 219 3.51 -10.50 -16.97
CA GLY A 219 2.95 -11.48 -16.05
C GLY A 219 3.30 -12.92 -16.39
N LEU A 220 3.31 -13.29 -17.68
CA LEU A 220 3.76 -14.62 -18.13
C LEU A 220 5.24 -14.84 -17.81
N LEU A 221 6.08 -13.81 -17.98
CA LEU A 221 7.48 -13.87 -17.57
C LEU A 221 7.60 -14.05 -16.05
N ALA A 222 6.82 -13.30 -15.26
CA ALA A 222 6.79 -13.45 -13.80
C ALA A 222 6.34 -14.86 -13.38
N LEU A 223 5.30 -15.42 -14.01
CA LEU A 223 4.85 -16.81 -13.79
C LEU A 223 5.96 -17.82 -14.08
N PHE A 224 6.66 -17.65 -15.21
CA PHE A 224 7.76 -18.53 -15.58
C PHE A 224 8.90 -18.48 -14.54
N ILE A 225 9.32 -17.28 -14.15
CA ILE A 225 10.39 -17.09 -13.15
C ILE A 225 9.97 -17.69 -11.82
N VAL A 226 8.78 -17.33 -11.30
CA VAL A 226 8.25 -17.84 -10.02
C VAL A 226 8.10 -19.36 -10.04
N GLY A 227 7.56 -19.90 -11.12
CA GLY A 227 7.40 -21.35 -11.31
C GLY A 227 8.71 -22.11 -11.19
N ARG A 228 9.81 -21.54 -11.71
CA ARG A 228 11.15 -22.14 -11.69
C ARG A 228 11.91 -21.87 -10.39
N THR A 229 11.82 -20.67 -9.84
CA THR A 229 12.72 -20.21 -8.76
C THR A 229 12.10 -20.34 -7.37
N LEU A 230 10.77 -20.20 -7.23
CA LEU A 230 10.16 -20.22 -5.90
C LEU A 230 10.08 -21.64 -5.34
N HIS A 231 11.03 -21.96 -4.49
CA HIS A 231 11.04 -23.19 -3.68
C HIS A 231 11.17 -22.78 -2.22
N ILE A 232 10.19 -23.18 -1.41
CA ILE A 232 10.19 -22.93 0.03
C ILE A 232 10.47 -24.27 0.71
N PRO A 233 11.66 -24.48 1.30
CA PRO A 233 11.98 -25.69 2.00
C PRO A 233 11.10 -25.80 3.27
N ASN A 234 10.76 -27.04 3.63
CA ASN A 234 10.09 -27.37 4.90
C ASN A 234 8.71 -26.72 5.14
N PHE A 235 7.92 -26.47 4.08
CA PHE A 235 6.53 -26.09 4.25
C PHE A 235 5.75 -27.29 4.83
N GLN A 236 5.38 -27.19 6.10
CA GLN A 236 4.48 -28.18 6.72
C GLN A 236 3.04 -27.78 6.39
N LYS A 237 2.36 -28.59 5.58
CA LYS A 237 0.92 -28.47 5.39
C LYS A 237 0.23 -28.72 6.74
N VAL A 238 -0.44 -27.72 7.24
CA VAL A 238 -1.30 -27.87 8.41
C VAL A 238 -2.73 -28.03 7.91
N ASN A 239 -3.41 -29.11 8.33
CA ASN A 239 -4.81 -29.30 8.00
C ASN A 239 -5.65 -28.33 8.84
N HIS A 240 -5.89 -27.15 8.30
CA HIS A 240 -6.78 -26.16 8.88
C HIS A 240 -8.10 -26.12 8.12
N ALA A 241 -9.20 -25.91 8.83
CA ALA A 241 -10.48 -25.60 8.22
C ALA A 241 -10.45 -24.16 7.64
N ILE A 242 -11.13 -23.96 6.52
CA ILE A 242 -11.27 -22.62 5.94
C ILE A 242 -12.45 -21.92 6.61
N ASP A 243 -12.22 -20.75 7.16
CA ASP A 243 -13.27 -19.91 7.75
C ASP A 243 -14.06 -19.18 6.65
N TRP A 244 -15.02 -19.89 6.06
CA TRP A 244 -15.90 -19.32 5.05
C TRP A 244 -16.83 -18.25 5.60
N LEU A 245 -17.30 -18.38 6.84
CA LEU A 245 -18.18 -17.39 7.47
C LEU A 245 -17.43 -16.10 7.79
N GLY A 246 -16.19 -16.21 8.28
CA GLY A 246 -15.32 -15.08 8.44
C GLY A 246 -15.00 -14.39 7.11
N ALA A 247 -14.67 -15.16 6.05
CA ALA A 247 -14.39 -14.62 4.72
C ALA A 247 -15.58 -13.86 4.14
N ILE A 248 -16.78 -14.42 4.19
CA ILE A 248 -18.01 -13.81 3.67
C ILE A 248 -18.35 -12.57 4.49
N SER A 249 -18.34 -12.66 5.82
CA SER A 249 -18.70 -11.52 6.68
C SER A 249 -17.70 -10.38 6.58
N LEU A 250 -16.40 -10.67 6.45
CA LEU A 250 -15.39 -9.64 6.16
C LEU A 250 -15.65 -8.96 4.82
N THR A 251 -15.92 -9.75 3.78
CA THR A 251 -16.20 -9.24 2.43
C THR A 251 -17.45 -8.37 2.40
N VAL A 252 -18.57 -8.87 2.94
CA VAL A 252 -19.84 -8.13 3.01
C VAL A 252 -19.73 -6.92 3.94
N GLY A 253 -18.84 -6.97 4.93
CA GLY A 253 -18.56 -5.85 5.81
C GLY A 253 -17.74 -4.74 5.16
N LEU A 254 -16.67 -5.11 4.47
CA LEU A 254 -15.76 -4.12 3.88
C LEU A 254 -16.27 -3.48 2.60
N ILE A 255 -16.95 -4.23 1.71
CA ILE A 255 -17.43 -3.68 0.43
C ILE A 255 -18.29 -2.44 0.62
N PRO A 256 -19.39 -2.45 1.39
CA PRO A 256 -20.24 -1.27 1.55
C PRO A 256 -19.51 -0.10 2.21
N LEU A 257 -18.67 -0.35 3.21
CA LEU A 257 -17.90 0.70 3.87
C LEU A 257 -16.88 1.37 2.95
N LEU A 258 -16.20 0.57 2.10
CA LEU A 258 -15.27 1.09 1.11
C LEU A 258 -16.00 1.82 -0.02
N LEU A 259 -17.20 1.36 -0.42
CA LEU A 259 -18.06 2.07 -1.38
C LEU A 259 -18.46 3.44 -0.86
N VAL A 260 -18.95 3.54 0.37
CA VAL A 260 -19.30 4.85 0.95
C VAL A 260 -18.07 5.73 1.11
N ALA A 261 -16.92 5.17 1.48
CA ALA A 261 -15.69 5.94 1.55
C ALA A 261 -15.33 6.57 0.19
N GLN A 262 -15.59 5.91 -0.93
CA GLN A 262 -15.30 6.40 -2.28
C GLN A 262 -16.42 7.32 -2.83
N GLU A 263 -17.66 6.92 -2.67
CA GLU A 263 -18.81 7.54 -3.33
C GLU A 263 -19.64 8.45 -2.41
N GLY A 264 -19.39 8.44 -1.10
CA GLY A 264 -20.20 9.16 -0.11
C GLY A 264 -20.27 10.67 -0.33
N ARG A 265 -19.26 11.26 -1.01
CA ARG A 265 -19.31 12.66 -1.45
C ARG A 265 -20.38 12.88 -2.53
N VAL A 266 -20.52 11.93 -3.45
CA VAL A 266 -21.47 12.01 -4.58
C VAL A 266 -22.87 11.64 -4.13
N TRP A 267 -23.00 10.56 -3.37
CA TRP A 267 -24.30 10.08 -2.85
C TRP A 267 -24.85 10.98 -1.75
N GLY A 268 -23.97 11.65 -0.99
CA GLY A 268 -24.26 12.28 0.29
C GLY A 268 -23.99 11.34 1.46
N TRP A 269 -23.21 11.83 2.44
CA TRP A 269 -22.79 11.03 3.60
C TRP A 269 -23.96 10.55 4.48
N THR A 270 -25.11 11.21 4.41
CA THR A 270 -26.32 10.90 5.17
C THR A 270 -27.48 10.41 4.30
N SER A 271 -27.21 10.09 3.04
CA SER A 271 -28.22 9.52 2.13
C SER A 271 -28.65 8.12 2.56
N VAL A 272 -29.76 7.66 2.05
CA VAL A 272 -30.31 6.32 2.33
C VAL A 272 -29.31 5.24 1.90
N GLU A 273 -28.65 5.43 0.76
CA GLU A 273 -27.62 4.54 0.23
C GLU A 273 -26.43 4.45 1.18
N SER A 274 -25.94 5.60 1.66
CA SER A 274 -24.81 5.65 2.60
C SER A 274 -25.16 5.01 3.95
N ILE A 275 -26.34 5.31 4.51
CA ILE A 275 -26.80 4.75 5.79
C ILE A 275 -27.01 3.23 5.66
N THR A 276 -27.56 2.76 4.54
CA THR A 276 -27.72 1.33 4.27
C THR A 276 -26.37 0.63 4.22
N CYS A 277 -25.41 1.20 3.50
CA CYS A 277 -24.05 0.68 3.42
C CYS A 277 -23.33 0.66 4.79
N TYR A 278 -23.47 1.71 5.60
CA TYR A 278 -22.93 1.70 6.98
C TYR A 278 -23.57 0.60 7.81
N SER A 279 -24.89 0.44 7.73
CA SER A 279 -25.61 -0.56 8.51
C SER A 279 -25.18 -1.99 8.14
N ILE A 280 -25.16 -2.30 6.85
CA ILE A 280 -24.69 -3.61 6.36
C ILE A 280 -23.23 -3.84 6.76
N GLY A 281 -22.37 -2.84 6.54
CA GLY A 281 -20.96 -2.92 6.84
C GLY A 281 -20.69 -3.17 8.32
N ILE A 282 -21.29 -2.39 9.21
CA ILE A 282 -21.07 -2.51 10.66
C ILE A 282 -21.62 -3.85 11.19
N ILE A 283 -22.84 -4.23 10.81
CA ILE A 283 -23.45 -5.50 11.23
C ILE A 283 -22.57 -6.67 10.78
N SER A 284 -22.11 -6.67 9.53
CA SER A 284 -21.27 -7.74 8.99
C SER A 284 -19.90 -7.81 9.67
N LEU A 285 -19.29 -6.66 10.04
CA LEU A 285 -18.04 -6.66 10.82
C LEU A 285 -18.23 -7.15 12.25
N ILE A 286 -19.39 -6.87 12.88
CA ILE A 286 -19.72 -7.48 14.19
C ILE A 286 -19.83 -8.99 14.04
N LEU A 287 -20.54 -9.48 13.03
CA LEU A 287 -20.64 -10.91 12.72
C LEU A 287 -19.25 -11.52 12.44
N PHE A 288 -18.40 -10.81 11.71
CA PHE A 288 -17.01 -11.22 11.48
C PHE A 288 -16.27 -11.47 12.80
N VAL A 289 -16.31 -10.51 13.73
CA VAL A 289 -15.65 -10.67 15.05
C VAL A 289 -16.23 -11.87 15.82
N ILE A 290 -17.54 -12.11 15.74
CA ILE A 290 -18.20 -13.25 16.39
C ILE A 290 -17.71 -14.57 15.77
N PHE A 291 -17.62 -14.67 14.44
CA PHE A 291 -17.15 -15.87 13.75
C PHE A 291 -15.65 -16.11 14.01
N GLU A 292 -14.80 -15.09 13.94
CA GLU A 292 -13.39 -15.17 14.27
C GLU A 292 -13.15 -15.69 15.71
N ASN A 293 -13.97 -15.22 16.67
CA ASN A 293 -13.88 -15.69 18.06
C ASN A 293 -14.29 -17.17 18.21
N ARG A 294 -15.20 -17.67 17.37
CA ARG A 294 -15.60 -19.08 17.34
C ARG A 294 -14.55 -19.96 16.67
N MET A 295 -13.94 -19.49 15.58
CA MET A 295 -12.97 -20.24 14.78
C MET A 295 -11.57 -20.28 15.42
N LYS A 296 -11.26 -19.39 16.36
CA LYS A 296 -9.99 -19.35 17.14
C LYS A 296 -8.74 -19.40 16.24
N ASP A 297 -8.01 -20.53 16.23
CA ASP A 297 -6.78 -20.71 15.43
C ASP A 297 -7.07 -20.90 13.93
N GLU A 298 -8.29 -21.32 13.57
CA GLU A 298 -8.74 -21.48 12.19
C GLU A 298 -9.21 -20.15 11.56
N ALA A 299 -9.39 -19.13 12.37
CA ALA A 299 -9.84 -17.81 11.98
C ALA A 299 -8.95 -17.17 10.89
N ILE A 300 -9.52 -16.31 10.02
CA ILE A 300 -8.78 -15.54 9.02
C ILE A 300 -7.88 -14.51 9.71
N LEU A 301 -8.40 -13.90 10.78
CA LEU A 301 -7.69 -12.93 11.61
C LEU A 301 -7.81 -13.32 13.08
N PRO A 302 -7.02 -14.28 13.57
CA PRO A 302 -7.14 -14.79 14.93
C PRO A 302 -7.05 -13.67 15.96
N LEU A 303 -8.12 -13.48 16.74
CA LEU A 303 -8.22 -12.40 17.73
C LEU A 303 -7.13 -12.47 18.81
N ARG A 304 -6.49 -13.64 19.00
CA ARG A 304 -5.33 -13.78 19.89
C ARG A 304 -4.14 -12.93 19.48
N LEU A 305 -3.99 -12.59 18.18
CA LEU A 305 -2.90 -11.73 17.71
C LEU A 305 -3.00 -10.31 18.32
N PHE A 306 -4.21 -9.82 18.60
CA PHE A 306 -4.41 -8.54 19.25
C PHE A 306 -4.04 -8.53 20.74
N LYS A 307 -3.81 -9.70 21.35
CA LYS A 307 -3.26 -9.77 22.72
C LYS A 307 -1.78 -9.39 22.74
N ASP A 308 -1.06 -9.55 21.63
CA ASP A 308 0.31 -9.05 21.50
C ASP A 308 0.30 -7.53 21.32
N LYS A 309 1.01 -6.82 22.21
CA LYS A 309 1.09 -5.36 22.21
C LYS A 309 1.72 -4.81 20.93
N THR A 310 2.72 -5.50 20.37
CA THR A 310 3.40 -5.06 19.15
C THR A 310 2.44 -5.12 17.97
N PHE A 311 1.73 -6.26 17.81
CA PHE A 311 0.75 -6.44 16.74
C PHE A 311 -0.35 -5.36 16.79
N SER A 312 -0.97 -5.16 17.96
CA SER A 312 -2.06 -4.20 18.15
C SER A 312 -1.62 -2.75 17.88
N LEU A 313 -0.51 -2.33 18.48
CA LEU A 313 -0.02 -0.96 18.33
C LEU A 313 0.44 -0.67 16.90
N VAL A 314 1.13 -1.62 16.26
CA VAL A 314 1.57 -1.48 14.86
C VAL A 314 0.38 -1.48 13.91
N SER A 315 -0.69 -2.23 14.18
CA SER A 315 -1.93 -2.18 13.39
C SER A 315 -2.57 -0.80 13.45
N VAL A 316 -2.64 -0.18 14.64
CA VAL A 316 -3.13 1.20 14.80
C VAL A 316 -2.22 2.21 14.07
N VAL A 317 -0.90 2.09 14.22
CA VAL A 317 0.06 2.90 13.44
C VAL A 317 -0.19 2.72 11.94
N GLY A 318 -0.45 1.49 11.49
CA GLY A 318 -0.76 1.18 10.09
C GLY A 318 -1.99 1.92 9.57
N VAL A 319 -3.11 1.92 10.31
CA VAL A 319 -4.34 2.66 9.94
C VAL A 319 -4.06 4.16 9.84
N ILE A 320 -3.46 4.75 10.89
CA ILE A 320 -3.24 6.19 10.97
C ILE A 320 -2.25 6.66 9.90
N THR A 321 -1.11 5.96 9.75
CA THR A 321 -0.12 6.31 8.74
C THR A 321 -0.60 6.00 7.34
N GLY A 322 -1.44 4.98 7.15
CA GLY A 322 -2.13 4.71 5.89
C GLY A 322 -2.97 5.89 5.45
N ALA A 323 -3.80 6.44 6.35
CA ALA A 323 -4.62 7.62 6.07
C ALA A 323 -3.75 8.83 5.67
N GLY A 324 -2.73 9.15 6.47
CA GLY A 324 -1.82 10.28 6.18
C GLY A 324 -0.98 10.09 4.93
N MET A 325 -0.50 8.87 4.68
CA MET A 325 0.29 8.52 3.49
C MET A 325 -0.47 8.80 2.21
N PHE A 326 -1.68 8.25 2.07
CA PHE A 326 -2.46 8.42 0.86
C PHE A 326 -3.04 9.82 0.73
N GLY A 327 -3.28 10.53 1.84
CA GLY A 327 -3.56 11.96 1.81
C GLY A 327 -2.47 12.75 1.12
N GLY A 328 -1.22 12.58 1.52
CA GLY A 328 -0.07 13.21 0.86
C GLY A 328 0.13 12.72 -0.58
N LEU A 329 0.04 11.40 -0.82
CA LEU A 329 0.22 10.81 -2.15
C LEU A 329 -0.85 11.25 -3.16
N ALA A 330 -2.10 11.49 -2.72
CA ALA A 330 -3.17 11.95 -3.59
C ALA A 330 -3.12 13.48 -3.82
N MET A 331 -2.78 14.26 -2.78
CA MET A 331 -2.78 15.72 -2.85
C MET A 331 -1.60 16.29 -3.64
N LEU A 332 -0.40 15.69 -3.54
CA LEU A 332 0.79 16.20 -4.24
C LEU A 332 0.64 16.20 -5.77
N PRO A 333 0.18 15.12 -6.43
CA PRO A 333 -0.08 15.16 -7.88
C PRO A 333 -1.16 16.19 -8.27
N LEU A 334 -2.23 16.30 -7.47
CA LEU A 334 -3.29 17.28 -7.70
C LEU A 334 -2.77 18.71 -7.59
N TYR A 335 -1.93 18.99 -6.58
CA TYR A 335 -1.30 20.29 -6.42
C TYR A 335 -0.41 20.63 -7.62
N LEU A 336 0.46 19.70 -8.04
CA LEU A 336 1.36 19.90 -9.18
C LEU A 336 0.61 20.13 -10.50
N GLN A 337 -0.51 19.42 -10.71
CA GLN A 337 -1.30 19.54 -11.93
C GLN A 337 -2.20 20.77 -11.93
N ILE A 338 -2.96 21.03 -10.84
CA ILE A 338 -3.93 22.12 -10.78
C ILE A 338 -3.23 23.44 -10.48
N VAL A 339 -2.47 23.50 -9.38
CA VAL A 339 -1.83 24.75 -8.92
C VAL A 339 -0.54 25.01 -9.69
N GLY A 340 0.30 23.99 -9.85
CA GLY A 340 1.57 24.10 -10.59
C GLY A 340 1.43 24.14 -12.11
N GLY A 341 0.26 23.76 -12.66
CA GLY A 341 0.02 23.72 -14.11
C GLY A 341 0.83 22.66 -14.85
N SER A 342 1.35 21.65 -14.15
CA SER A 342 2.14 20.58 -14.76
C SER A 342 1.24 19.58 -15.49
N SER A 343 1.68 19.14 -16.69
CA SER A 343 1.02 18.02 -17.35
C SER A 343 1.08 16.75 -16.49
N PRO A 344 0.18 15.77 -16.66
CA PRO A 344 0.19 14.52 -15.87
C PRO A 344 1.56 13.82 -15.89
N THR A 345 2.21 13.75 -17.05
CA THR A 345 3.55 13.16 -17.21
C THR A 345 4.60 13.94 -16.43
N ARG A 346 4.57 15.28 -16.52
CA ARG A 346 5.51 16.14 -15.81
C ARG A 346 5.30 16.07 -14.30
N ALA A 347 4.06 16.08 -13.83
CA ALA A 347 3.73 15.91 -12.41
C ALA A 347 4.24 14.56 -11.86
N GLY A 348 4.15 13.49 -12.66
CA GLY A 348 4.73 12.18 -12.32
C GLY A 348 6.26 12.24 -12.14
N LEU A 349 6.97 12.96 -13.00
CA LEU A 349 8.42 13.18 -12.88
C LEU A 349 8.76 14.11 -11.70
N GLU A 350 7.95 15.12 -11.44
CA GLU A 350 8.09 16.03 -10.31
C GLU A 350 7.88 15.35 -8.95
N LEU A 351 7.27 14.15 -8.92
CA LEU A 351 7.17 13.29 -7.72
C LEU A 351 8.37 12.36 -7.49
N LEU A 352 9.39 12.37 -8.37
CA LEU A 352 10.62 11.59 -8.16
C LEU A 352 11.28 11.84 -6.80
N PRO A 353 11.37 13.08 -6.25
CA PRO A 353 11.91 13.31 -4.92
C PRO A 353 11.20 12.51 -3.83
N LEU A 354 9.87 12.38 -3.89
CA LEU A 354 9.09 11.55 -2.98
C LEU A 354 9.54 10.07 -3.03
N THR A 355 9.63 9.52 -4.22
CA THR A 355 10.05 8.13 -4.45
C THR A 355 11.49 7.89 -3.96
N LEU A 356 12.41 8.80 -4.29
CA LEU A 356 13.79 8.75 -3.81
C LEU A 356 13.85 8.84 -2.28
N GLY A 357 13.00 9.66 -1.67
CA GLY A 357 12.86 9.75 -0.22
C GLY A 357 12.43 8.40 0.40
N ILE A 358 11.40 7.76 -0.14
CA ILE A 358 10.93 6.44 0.32
C ILE A 358 12.06 5.41 0.22
N MET A 359 12.78 5.38 -0.90
CA MET A 359 13.92 4.49 -1.09
C MET A 359 15.03 4.76 -0.08
N THR A 360 15.41 6.02 0.11
CA THR A 360 16.46 6.44 1.05
C THR A 360 16.09 6.04 2.49
N GLY A 361 14.89 6.37 2.94
CA GLY A 361 14.39 6.02 4.27
C GLY A 361 14.37 4.50 4.51
N SER A 362 13.92 3.74 3.52
CA SER A 362 13.87 2.28 3.59
C SER A 362 15.25 1.64 3.59
N ILE A 363 16.19 2.14 2.80
CA ILE A 363 17.56 1.64 2.75
C ILE A 363 18.28 1.95 4.07
N ILE A 364 18.13 3.16 4.61
CA ILE A 364 18.75 3.55 5.88
C ILE A 364 18.19 2.69 7.01
N SER A 365 16.86 2.63 7.17
CA SER A 365 16.22 1.82 8.21
C SER A 365 16.61 0.34 8.05
N GLY A 366 16.57 -0.18 6.83
CA GLY A 366 16.94 -1.56 6.53
C GLY A 366 18.36 -1.93 6.92
N ARG A 367 19.34 -1.09 6.55
CA ARG A 367 20.76 -1.31 6.88
C ARG A 367 21.02 -1.24 8.40
N VAL A 368 20.41 -0.27 9.07
CA VAL A 368 20.62 -0.12 10.52
C VAL A 368 19.93 -1.25 11.28
N ILE A 369 18.70 -1.63 10.91
CA ILE A 369 17.99 -2.76 11.52
C ILE A 369 18.79 -4.05 11.34
N SER A 370 19.29 -4.31 10.14
CA SER A 370 20.08 -5.50 9.86
C SER A 370 21.36 -5.57 10.73
N LYS A 371 22.03 -4.44 10.97
CA LYS A 371 23.24 -4.38 11.80
C LYS A 371 22.97 -4.43 13.29
N THR A 372 21.92 -3.76 13.76
CA THR A 372 21.67 -3.53 15.19
C THR A 372 20.59 -4.41 15.80
N GLY A 373 19.71 -4.97 14.97
CA GLY A 373 18.49 -5.68 15.40
C GLY A 373 17.44 -4.77 16.03
N LYS A 374 17.63 -3.45 16.04
CA LYS A 374 16.71 -2.48 16.64
C LYS A 374 15.84 -1.85 15.56
N TYR A 375 14.53 -2.08 15.61
CA TYR A 375 13.59 -1.56 14.60
C TYR A 375 12.70 -0.42 15.12
N LYS A 376 12.40 -0.37 16.43
CA LYS A 376 11.44 0.54 17.04
C LYS A 376 11.70 2.03 16.74
N ILE A 377 12.95 2.44 16.68
CA ILE A 377 13.31 3.86 16.49
C ILE A 377 12.82 4.41 15.15
N PHE A 378 12.73 3.56 14.11
CA PHE A 378 12.39 4.01 12.75
C PHE A 378 10.91 4.40 12.59
N PRO A 379 9.91 3.62 13.03
CA PRO A 379 8.53 4.09 13.03
C PRO A 379 8.33 5.39 13.82
N VAL A 380 9.07 5.60 14.92
CA VAL A 380 9.00 6.85 15.69
C VAL A 380 9.56 8.01 14.86
N ILE A 381 10.79 7.89 14.32
CA ILE A 381 11.38 8.92 13.45
C ILE A 381 10.48 9.17 12.23
N GLY A 382 9.99 8.09 11.61
CA GLY A 382 9.15 8.18 10.43
C GLY A 382 7.83 8.92 10.68
N THR A 383 7.12 8.60 11.76
CA THR A 383 5.86 9.29 12.11
C THR A 383 6.07 10.76 12.50
N VAL A 384 7.16 11.08 13.21
CA VAL A 384 7.56 12.48 13.50
C VAL A 384 7.85 13.23 12.20
N LEU A 385 8.63 12.63 11.30
CA LEU A 385 8.99 13.27 10.03
C LEU A 385 7.77 13.47 9.13
N LEU A 386 6.86 12.48 9.06
CA LEU A 386 5.59 12.60 8.33
C LEU A 386 4.73 13.74 8.88
N THR A 387 4.60 13.83 10.20
CA THR A 387 3.84 14.90 10.86
C THR A 387 4.45 16.27 10.55
N ALA A 388 5.77 16.40 10.73
CA ALA A 388 6.48 17.65 10.47
C ALA A 388 6.38 18.10 9.01
N THR A 389 6.53 17.18 8.07
CA THR A 389 6.44 17.49 6.64
C THR A 389 5.03 17.86 6.21
N LEU A 390 3.99 17.16 6.68
CA LEU A 390 2.60 17.56 6.44
C LEU A 390 2.30 18.93 7.02
N PHE A 391 2.81 19.23 8.22
CA PHE A 391 2.68 20.56 8.81
C PHE A 391 3.39 21.62 7.98
N LEU A 392 4.62 21.36 7.49
CA LEU A 392 5.35 22.29 6.62
C LEU A 392 4.68 22.43 5.24
N MET A 393 3.99 21.41 4.72
CA MET A 393 3.21 21.51 3.47
C MET A 393 2.02 22.46 3.59
N THR A 394 1.59 22.85 4.80
CA THR A 394 0.61 23.92 4.99
C THR A 394 1.10 25.30 4.53
N THR A 395 2.40 25.46 4.27
CA THR A 395 2.98 26.69 3.69
C THR A 395 2.84 26.79 2.17
N PHE A 396 2.28 25.77 1.50
CA PHE A 396 2.09 25.79 0.05
C PHE A 396 1.01 26.81 -0.34
N ASN A 397 1.29 27.58 -1.38
CA ASN A 397 0.40 28.58 -2.00
C ASN A 397 0.55 28.54 -3.52
N ALA A 398 -0.23 29.32 -4.27
CA ALA A 398 -0.19 29.30 -5.74
C ALA A 398 1.18 29.63 -6.37
N ASP A 399 2.05 30.33 -5.63
CA ASP A 399 3.36 30.77 -6.10
C ASP A 399 4.52 29.98 -5.50
N THR A 400 4.23 28.87 -4.80
CA THR A 400 5.28 28.05 -4.17
C THR A 400 6.22 27.47 -5.22
N LYS A 401 7.52 27.74 -5.05
CA LYS A 401 8.55 27.27 -5.97
C LYS A 401 8.71 25.76 -5.87
N TYR A 402 8.87 25.10 -7.01
CA TYR A 402 9.00 23.64 -7.09
C TYR A 402 10.09 23.05 -6.19
N TRP A 403 11.23 23.73 -6.01
CA TRP A 403 12.30 23.21 -5.15
C TRP A 403 11.84 22.94 -3.71
N TRP A 404 10.94 23.79 -3.18
CA TRP A 404 10.38 23.62 -1.83
C TRP A 404 9.43 22.42 -1.76
N ILE A 405 8.59 22.25 -2.78
CA ILE A 405 7.72 21.09 -2.95
C ILE A 405 8.57 19.82 -3.03
N ALA A 406 9.65 19.82 -3.81
CA ALA A 406 10.56 18.70 -3.97
C ALA A 406 11.25 18.30 -2.66
N VAL A 407 11.73 19.29 -1.87
CA VAL A 407 12.36 19.04 -0.56
C VAL A 407 11.36 18.41 0.40
N LEU A 408 10.14 18.97 0.52
CA LEU A 408 9.13 18.43 1.43
C LEU A 408 8.61 17.07 0.96
N SER A 409 8.45 16.86 -0.33
CA SER A 409 8.10 15.55 -0.90
C SER A 409 9.17 14.50 -0.59
N TYR A 410 10.46 14.85 -0.72
CA TYR A 410 11.56 13.97 -0.36
C TYR A 410 11.55 13.61 1.13
N LEU A 411 11.40 14.59 2.02
CA LEU A 411 11.34 14.36 3.47
C LEU A 411 10.11 13.53 3.87
N PHE A 412 8.95 13.80 3.25
CA PHE A 412 7.74 12.98 3.43
C PHE A 412 7.99 11.54 2.99
N GLY A 413 8.65 11.34 1.85
CA GLY A 413 9.09 10.03 1.37
C GLY A 413 10.02 9.32 2.36
N VAL A 414 11.03 10.01 2.90
CA VAL A 414 11.94 9.46 3.93
C VAL A 414 11.14 8.99 5.15
N GLY A 415 10.15 9.78 5.60
CA GLY A 415 9.24 9.42 6.68
C GLY A 415 8.49 8.12 6.39
N LEU A 416 7.91 7.99 5.19
CA LEU A 416 7.23 6.77 4.74
C LEU A 416 8.17 5.56 4.74
N GLY A 417 9.38 5.70 4.20
CA GLY A 417 10.38 4.63 4.18
C GLY A 417 10.76 4.12 5.56
N HIS A 418 10.74 5.00 6.57
CA HIS A 418 11.00 4.64 7.97
C HIS A 418 9.81 3.96 8.67
N VAL A 419 8.59 4.05 8.12
CA VAL A 419 7.40 3.41 8.70
C VAL A 419 7.09 2.09 8.01
N LEU A 420 7.05 2.06 6.67
CA LEU A 420 6.46 0.96 5.89
C LEU A 420 7.08 -0.40 6.18
N GLN A 421 8.41 -0.49 6.14
CA GLN A 421 9.12 -1.75 6.33
C GLN A 421 9.32 -2.12 7.80
N PRO A 422 9.79 -1.20 8.68
CA PRO A 422 10.01 -1.56 10.07
C PRO A 422 8.75 -2.03 10.79
N THR A 423 7.56 -1.53 10.43
CA THR A 423 6.29 -1.99 11.01
C THR A 423 5.96 -3.43 10.62
N VAL A 424 6.18 -3.82 9.37
CA VAL A 424 6.02 -5.22 8.93
C VAL A 424 7.00 -6.14 9.66
N ILE A 425 8.27 -5.73 9.76
CA ILE A 425 9.30 -6.50 10.47
C ILE A 425 8.95 -6.65 11.95
N ALA A 426 8.46 -5.59 12.58
CA ALA A 426 8.04 -5.60 13.98
C ALA A 426 6.97 -6.67 14.24
N VAL A 427 5.95 -6.71 13.40
CA VAL A 427 4.86 -7.69 13.52
C VAL A 427 5.34 -9.10 13.20
N GLN A 428 6.12 -9.28 12.14
CA GLN A 428 6.69 -10.59 11.80
C GLN A 428 7.61 -11.15 12.90
N ASN A 429 8.22 -10.29 13.72
CA ASN A 429 9.04 -10.71 14.86
C ASN A 429 8.22 -10.99 16.13
N ALA A 430 7.00 -10.46 16.22
CA ALA A 430 6.13 -10.61 17.38
C ALA A 430 5.25 -11.88 17.33
N VAL A 431 5.13 -12.51 16.14
CA VAL A 431 4.24 -13.66 15.94
C VAL A 431 5.00 -14.96 15.70
N ALA A 432 4.36 -16.08 15.96
CA ALA A 432 4.90 -17.39 15.63
C ALA A 432 5.02 -17.57 14.09
N LYS A 433 5.94 -18.43 13.65
CA LYS A 433 6.16 -18.71 12.21
C LYS A 433 4.88 -19.11 11.47
N ARG A 434 4.01 -19.90 12.13
CA ARG A 434 2.72 -20.33 11.56
C ARG A 434 1.75 -19.19 11.25
N ASP A 435 1.92 -18.02 11.89
CA ASP A 435 1.03 -16.87 11.76
C ASP A 435 1.62 -15.73 10.90
N LEU A 436 2.82 -15.92 10.31
CA LEU A 436 3.51 -14.88 9.55
C LEU A 436 2.69 -14.33 8.38
N GLY A 437 1.99 -15.21 7.65
CA GLY A 437 1.13 -14.80 6.54
C GLY A 437 -0.04 -13.96 7.01
N VAL A 438 -0.77 -14.44 8.00
CA VAL A 438 -1.91 -13.73 8.59
C VAL A 438 -1.48 -12.39 9.19
N ALA A 439 -0.40 -12.37 9.97
CA ALA A 439 0.08 -11.14 10.60
C ALA A 439 0.55 -10.09 9.59
N THR A 440 1.27 -10.52 8.53
CA THR A 440 1.73 -9.63 7.46
C THR A 440 0.55 -9.07 6.65
N SER A 441 -0.42 -9.92 6.31
CA SER A 441 -1.62 -9.50 5.58
C SER A 441 -2.50 -8.56 6.40
N SER A 442 -2.63 -8.80 7.71
CA SER A 442 -3.40 -7.95 8.61
C SER A 442 -2.85 -6.52 8.69
N VAL A 443 -1.53 -6.37 8.88
CA VAL A 443 -0.90 -5.02 8.88
C VAL A 443 -1.10 -4.32 7.54
N THR A 444 -1.01 -5.06 6.44
CA THR A 444 -1.25 -4.51 5.10
C THR A 444 -2.72 -4.10 4.93
N LEU A 445 -3.67 -4.93 5.38
CA LEU A 445 -5.11 -4.63 5.38
C LEU A 445 -5.40 -3.35 6.17
N PHE A 446 -4.93 -3.25 7.42
CA PHE A 446 -5.18 -2.08 8.26
C PHE A 446 -4.63 -0.80 7.63
N ARG A 447 -3.45 -0.86 7.03
CA ARG A 447 -2.87 0.27 6.30
C ARG A 447 -3.70 0.64 5.08
N GLN A 448 -4.20 -0.34 4.30
CA GLN A 448 -5.06 -0.08 3.14
C GLN A 448 -6.42 0.50 3.54
N LEU A 449 -7.02 0.01 4.61
CA LEU A 449 -8.25 0.58 5.17
C LEU A 449 -8.04 2.05 5.58
N GLY A 450 -6.97 2.32 6.31
CA GLY A 450 -6.58 3.69 6.64
C GLY A 450 -6.40 4.56 5.40
N ALA A 451 -5.70 4.04 4.39
CA ALA A 451 -5.46 4.71 3.12
C ALA A 451 -6.77 5.08 2.40
N THR A 452 -7.70 4.15 2.29
CA THR A 452 -8.98 4.37 1.60
C THR A 452 -9.83 5.42 2.32
N VAL A 453 -10.00 5.26 3.64
CA VAL A 453 -10.76 6.23 4.47
C VAL A 453 -10.07 7.60 4.47
N GLY A 454 -8.75 7.64 4.59
CA GLY A 454 -7.98 8.88 4.58
C GLY A 454 -8.10 9.63 3.26
N THR A 455 -7.95 8.93 2.13
CA THR A 455 -8.11 9.54 0.80
C THR A 455 -9.50 10.14 0.61
N ALA A 456 -10.54 9.39 0.95
CA ALA A 456 -11.93 9.85 0.85
C ALA A 456 -12.18 11.09 1.72
N ALA A 457 -11.71 11.07 2.98
CA ALA A 457 -11.84 12.20 3.89
C ALA A 457 -11.10 13.44 3.36
N PHE A 458 -9.88 13.29 2.87
CA PHE A 458 -9.06 14.40 2.40
C PHE A 458 -9.61 15.02 1.10
N ILE A 459 -10.07 14.19 0.16
CA ILE A 459 -10.77 14.67 -1.04
C ILE A 459 -12.05 15.42 -0.67
N SER A 460 -12.84 14.89 0.27
CA SER A 460 -14.06 15.55 0.75
C SER A 460 -13.76 16.91 1.39
N ILE A 461 -12.71 17.01 2.21
CA ILE A 461 -12.28 18.28 2.82
C ILE A 461 -11.85 19.27 1.74
N LEU A 462 -11.01 18.83 0.77
CA LEU A 462 -10.54 19.65 -0.33
C LEU A 462 -11.73 20.30 -1.07
N PHE A 463 -12.60 19.47 -1.62
CA PHE A 463 -13.73 19.97 -2.44
C PHE A 463 -14.82 20.65 -1.61
N GLY A 464 -14.93 20.35 -0.33
CA GLY A 464 -15.83 21.07 0.60
C GLY A 464 -15.35 22.49 0.93
N LYS A 465 -14.06 22.77 0.74
CA LYS A 465 -13.45 24.08 1.03
C LYS A 465 -13.16 24.91 -0.22
N VAL A 466 -12.87 24.27 -1.37
CA VAL A 466 -12.34 24.95 -2.56
C VAL A 466 -13.27 26.06 -3.06
N GLY A 467 -14.59 25.87 -3.03
CA GLY A 467 -15.53 26.91 -3.46
C GLY A 467 -15.44 28.17 -2.60
N LYS A 468 -15.43 28.01 -1.28
CA LYS A 468 -15.33 29.13 -0.33
C LYS A 468 -13.98 29.84 -0.41
N GLU A 469 -12.88 29.08 -0.44
CA GLU A 469 -11.53 29.66 -0.50
C GLU A 469 -11.29 30.36 -1.84
N THR A 470 -11.82 29.83 -2.95
CA THR A 470 -11.77 30.49 -4.25
C THR A 470 -12.58 31.78 -4.25
N GLN A 471 -13.77 31.80 -3.64
CA GLN A 471 -14.57 33.03 -3.51
C GLN A 471 -13.83 34.10 -2.71
N ASN A 472 -13.21 33.73 -1.58
CA ASN A 472 -12.38 34.64 -0.79
C ASN A 472 -11.21 35.20 -1.61
N ALA A 473 -10.54 34.36 -2.39
CA ALA A 473 -9.43 34.77 -3.23
C ALA A 473 -9.87 35.73 -4.36
N PHE A 474 -11.05 35.50 -4.96
CA PHE A 474 -11.61 36.43 -5.93
C PHE A 474 -11.89 37.82 -5.33
N GLN A 475 -12.48 37.89 -4.13
CA GLN A 475 -12.74 39.16 -3.46
C GLN A 475 -11.45 39.97 -3.26
N ASN A 476 -10.35 39.31 -2.92
CA ASN A 476 -9.04 39.94 -2.75
C ASN A 476 -8.42 40.35 -4.08
N SER A 477 -8.74 39.67 -5.18
CA SER A 477 -8.14 39.94 -6.51
C SER A 477 -8.86 41.04 -7.29
N VAL A 478 -10.13 41.35 -6.99
CA VAL A 478 -10.91 42.39 -7.70
C VAL A 478 -10.25 43.77 -7.61
N THR A 479 -9.51 44.07 -6.54
CA THR A 479 -8.80 45.35 -6.36
C THR A 479 -7.43 45.40 -7.07
N ASN A 480 -6.94 44.29 -7.62
CA ASN A 480 -5.65 44.21 -8.30
C ASN A 480 -5.74 44.78 -9.72
N PRO A 481 -4.96 45.86 -10.07
CA PRO A 481 -5.00 46.48 -11.40
C PRO A 481 -4.65 45.53 -12.55
N GLU A 482 -3.73 44.58 -12.33
CA GLU A 482 -3.34 43.58 -13.33
C GLU A 482 -4.49 42.60 -13.63
N TYR A 483 -5.22 42.19 -12.59
CA TYR A 483 -6.41 41.33 -12.71
C TYR A 483 -7.54 42.04 -13.51
N GLN A 484 -7.80 43.33 -13.21
CA GLN A 484 -8.80 44.11 -13.95
C GLN A 484 -8.42 44.32 -15.41
N LYS A 485 -7.13 44.62 -15.69
CA LYS A 485 -6.63 44.73 -17.06
C LYS A 485 -6.79 43.41 -17.83
N ALA A 486 -6.49 42.27 -17.19
CA ALA A 486 -6.66 40.96 -17.81
C ALA A 486 -8.13 40.61 -18.08
N LEU A 487 -9.08 41.05 -17.23
CA LEU A 487 -10.51 40.88 -17.45
C LEU A 487 -11.04 41.64 -18.68
N MET A 488 -10.44 42.81 -18.99
CA MET A 488 -10.84 43.66 -20.12
C MET A 488 -10.17 43.25 -21.44
N ASP A 489 -9.21 42.33 -21.41
CA ASP A 489 -8.51 41.88 -22.61
C ASP A 489 -9.38 40.93 -23.43
N PRO A 490 -9.74 41.25 -24.68
CA PRO A 490 -10.56 40.41 -25.55
C PRO A 490 -9.99 39.02 -25.78
N ASN A 491 -8.67 38.85 -25.69
CA ASN A 491 -8.02 37.55 -25.85
C ASN A 491 -8.38 36.57 -24.71
N ASN A 492 -8.85 37.08 -23.58
CA ASN A 492 -9.22 36.30 -22.41
C ASN A 492 -10.72 35.97 -22.33
N ALA A 493 -11.52 36.28 -23.37
CA ALA A 493 -12.98 36.12 -23.34
C ALA A 493 -13.45 34.71 -22.96
N SER A 494 -12.78 33.67 -23.45
CA SER A 494 -13.10 32.26 -23.08
C SER A 494 -12.84 31.99 -21.60
N THR A 495 -11.76 32.49 -21.03
CA THR A 495 -11.44 32.36 -19.61
C THR A 495 -12.46 33.12 -18.75
N VAL A 496 -12.82 34.34 -19.16
CA VAL A 496 -13.84 35.16 -18.45
C VAL A 496 -15.18 34.46 -18.43
N GLN A 497 -15.60 33.84 -19.56
CA GLN A 497 -16.84 33.06 -19.62
C GLN A 497 -16.84 31.88 -18.64
N GLN A 498 -15.74 31.13 -18.56
CA GLN A 498 -15.60 30.01 -17.60
C GLN A 498 -15.64 30.51 -16.14
N LEU A 499 -15.01 31.65 -15.85
CA LEU A 499 -15.05 32.25 -14.52
C LEU A 499 -16.46 32.67 -14.13
N GLN A 500 -17.23 33.25 -15.06
CA GLN A 500 -18.63 33.61 -14.85
C GLN A 500 -19.51 32.38 -14.61
N ALA A 501 -19.30 31.31 -15.38
CA ALA A 501 -20.02 30.04 -15.20
C ALA A 501 -19.75 29.44 -13.81
N LEU A 502 -18.53 29.51 -13.29
CA LEU A 502 -18.21 29.08 -11.92
C LEU A 502 -18.90 29.96 -10.86
N GLN A 503 -18.90 31.29 -11.05
CA GLN A 503 -19.52 32.22 -10.10
C GLN A 503 -21.05 32.10 -10.06
N THR A 504 -21.69 31.77 -11.19
CA THR A 504 -23.14 31.56 -11.29
C THR A 504 -23.58 30.16 -10.92
N GLY A 505 -22.64 29.25 -10.59
CA GLY A 505 -22.94 27.84 -10.26
C GLY A 505 -23.32 27.00 -11.48
N GLN A 506 -23.13 27.51 -12.71
CA GLN A 506 -23.32 26.75 -13.95
C GLN A 506 -22.15 25.80 -14.28
N ALA A 507 -20.98 26.04 -13.68
CA ALA A 507 -19.83 25.15 -13.74
C ALA A 507 -19.40 24.74 -12.34
N THR A 508 -18.78 23.57 -12.22
CA THR A 508 -18.24 23.03 -10.98
C THR A 508 -16.72 22.88 -11.07
N PHE A 509 -16.06 22.70 -9.93
CA PHE A 509 -14.62 22.39 -9.88
C PHE A 509 -14.29 20.93 -10.25
N ASP A 510 -15.27 20.16 -10.74
CA ASP A 510 -15.05 18.77 -11.16
C ASP A 510 -14.31 18.68 -12.50
N ASP A 511 -14.39 19.71 -13.36
CA ASP A 511 -13.57 19.86 -14.56
C ASP A 511 -12.62 21.04 -14.42
N THR A 512 -11.35 20.77 -14.29
CA THR A 512 -10.25 21.75 -14.21
C THR A 512 -9.37 21.76 -15.47
N SER A 513 -9.76 21.05 -16.52
CA SER A 513 -8.93 20.89 -17.75
C SER A 513 -8.64 22.21 -18.46
N TRP A 514 -9.61 23.13 -18.42
CA TRP A 514 -9.51 24.46 -19.06
C TRP A 514 -8.48 25.37 -18.37
N LEU A 515 -8.14 25.13 -17.10
CA LEU A 515 -7.16 25.93 -16.37
C LEU A 515 -5.77 25.89 -17.04
N ALA A 516 -5.41 24.81 -17.71
CA ALA A 516 -4.13 24.64 -18.37
C ALA A 516 -3.91 25.63 -19.55
N SER A 517 -4.99 26.06 -20.20
CA SER A 517 -4.97 26.99 -21.35
C SER A 517 -5.38 28.43 -20.98
N ALA A 518 -5.85 28.64 -19.75
CA ALA A 518 -6.37 29.91 -19.29
C ALA A 518 -5.25 30.91 -18.91
N ASN A 519 -5.57 32.19 -18.97
CA ASN A 519 -4.66 33.25 -18.53
C ASN A 519 -4.39 33.14 -17.02
N ARG A 520 -3.11 32.95 -16.65
CA ARG A 520 -2.68 32.70 -15.27
C ARG A 520 -3.12 33.79 -14.29
N THR A 521 -3.12 35.07 -14.71
CA THR A 521 -3.55 36.18 -13.87
C THR A 521 -5.04 36.06 -13.51
N LEU A 522 -5.88 35.64 -14.45
CA LEU A 522 -7.32 35.49 -14.22
C LEU A 522 -7.68 34.27 -13.40
N ILE A 523 -6.94 33.17 -13.55
CA ILE A 523 -7.19 31.94 -12.78
C ILE A 523 -6.47 31.90 -11.44
N HIS A 524 -5.57 32.87 -11.16
CA HIS A 524 -4.81 32.91 -9.91
C HIS A 524 -5.67 32.78 -8.66
N PRO A 525 -6.85 33.44 -8.55
CA PRO A 525 -7.75 33.22 -7.41
C PRO A 525 -8.24 31.78 -7.26
N ILE A 526 -8.40 31.05 -8.37
CA ILE A 526 -8.78 29.62 -8.33
C ILE A 526 -7.58 28.80 -7.81
N LEU A 527 -6.37 29.08 -8.31
CA LEU A 527 -5.15 28.40 -7.86
C LEU A 527 -4.91 28.61 -6.37
N ASP A 528 -5.13 29.83 -5.86
CA ASP A 528 -5.09 30.16 -4.43
C ASP A 528 -6.17 29.42 -3.65
N GLY A 529 -7.39 29.34 -4.19
CA GLY A 529 -8.49 28.61 -3.58
C GLY A 529 -8.17 27.12 -3.41
N PHE A 530 -7.60 26.48 -4.42
CA PHE A 530 -7.13 25.10 -4.34
C PHE A 530 -5.95 24.95 -3.35
N ALA A 531 -4.94 25.81 -3.42
CA ALA A 531 -3.78 25.78 -2.53
C ALA A 531 -4.19 25.92 -1.06
N ASN A 532 -5.02 26.93 -0.75
CA ASN A 532 -5.55 27.16 0.60
C ASN A 532 -6.40 25.99 1.09
N SER A 533 -7.21 25.39 0.22
CA SER A 533 -8.01 24.22 0.57
C SER A 533 -7.13 23.00 0.88
N MET A 534 -6.03 22.81 0.15
CA MET A 534 -5.05 21.76 0.42
C MET A 534 -4.29 22.00 1.74
N THR A 535 -4.12 23.25 2.15
CA THR A 535 -3.54 23.59 3.48
C THR A 535 -4.37 22.97 4.61
N TYR A 536 -5.71 23.03 4.55
CA TYR A 536 -6.58 22.36 5.53
C TYR A 536 -6.39 20.84 5.51
N VAL A 537 -6.24 20.25 4.32
CA VAL A 537 -6.00 18.80 4.18
C VAL A 537 -4.69 18.41 4.82
N PHE A 538 -3.60 19.14 4.54
CA PHE A 538 -2.29 18.88 5.12
C PHE A 538 -2.28 19.09 6.64
N LEU A 539 -2.96 20.11 7.15
CA LEU A 539 -3.08 20.37 8.58
C LEU A 539 -3.81 19.23 9.30
N ILE A 540 -4.98 18.81 8.78
CA ILE A 540 -5.74 17.70 9.37
C ILE A 540 -4.94 16.41 9.26
N GLY A 541 -4.27 16.18 8.13
CA GLY A 541 -3.35 15.06 7.95
C GLY A 541 -2.23 15.04 8.98
N ALA A 542 -1.61 16.20 9.26
CA ALA A 542 -0.57 16.34 10.28
C ALA A 542 -1.11 16.00 11.68
N ILE A 543 -2.30 16.50 12.03
CA ILE A 543 -2.95 16.21 13.33
C ILE A 543 -3.24 14.71 13.45
N VAL A 544 -3.83 14.09 12.43
CA VAL A 544 -4.14 12.65 12.43
C VAL A 544 -2.86 11.83 12.55
N VAL A 545 -1.84 12.12 11.72
CA VAL A 545 -0.58 11.38 11.74
C VAL A 545 0.18 11.57 13.05
N SER A 546 0.08 12.75 13.70
CA SER A 546 0.73 12.99 15.00
C SER A 546 0.28 11.99 16.07
N ALA A 547 -0.97 11.54 16.04
CA ALA A 547 -1.45 10.51 16.95
C ALA A 547 -0.65 9.19 16.82
N SER A 548 -0.17 8.86 15.61
CA SER A 548 0.63 7.66 15.39
C SER A 548 1.98 7.68 16.12
N ILE A 549 2.51 8.86 16.46
CA ILE A 549 3.77 9.02 17.22
C ILE A 549 3.63 8.35 18.59
N ILE A 550 2.50 8.57 19.24
CA ILE A 550 2.22 7.98 20.57
C ILE A 550 2.24 6.46 20.48
N PHE A 551 1.53 5.89 19.53
CA PHE A 551 1.47 4.42 19.34
C PHE A 551 2.81 3.83 18.92
N ALA A 552 3.59 4.54 18.09
CA ALA A 552 4.94 4.13 17.71
C ALA A 552 5.90 4.12 18.92
N ILE A 553 5.82 5.12 19.80
CA ILE A 553 6.61 5.18 21.06
C ILE A 553 6.22 4.06 22.02
N LEU A 554 4.92 3.73 22.12
CA LEU A 554 4.43 2.68 23.01
C LEU A 554 4.75 1.26 22.50
N THR A 555 5.10 1.10 21.24
CA THR A 555 5.48 -0.21 20.68
C THR A 555 6.68 -0.80 21.44
N PRO A 556 6.63 -2.08 21.87
CA PRO A 556 7.73 -2.73 22.57
C PRO A 556 9.04 -2.74 21.76
N ASN A 557 10.18 -2.68 22.45
CA ASN A 557 11.50 -2.70 21.82
C ASN A 557 12.14 -4.10 21.91
N ASN A 558 11.57 -5.05 21.20
CA ASN A 558 12.11 -6.40 21.14
C ASN A 558 13.26 -6.45 20.11
N LYS A 559 14.42 -6.97 20.50
CA LYS A 559 15.52 -7.20 19.55
C LYS A 559 15.15 -8.31 18.58
N LEU A 560 15.56 -8.15 17.33
CA LEU A 560 15.47 -9.23 16.34
C LEU A 560 16.45 -10.33 16.66
N SER A 561 16.02 -11.60 16.56
CA SER A 561 16.89 -12.75 16.74
C SER A 561 17.96 -12.84 15.65
N GLU A 562 19.14 -13.35 16.01
CA GLU A 562 20.21 -13.66 15.07
C GLU A 562 19.97 -15.01 14.38
N ARG A 563 20.77 -15.27 13.32
CA ARG A 563 20.80 -16.60 12.68
C ARG A 563 21.23 -17.62 13.73
N GLY A 564 20.36 -18.54 14.14
CA GLY A 564 20.66 -19.58 15.13
C GLY A 564 19.97 -19.43 16.49
N ASP A 565 19.43 -18.28 16.84
CA ASP A 565 18.61 -18.16 18.05
C ASP A 565 17.19 -18.69 17.77
N SER A 566 16.81 -19.75 18.46
CA SER A 566 15.40 -20.15 18.54
C SER A 566 14.63 -19.01 19.18
N ALA A 567 13.52 -18.58 18.53
CA ALA A 567 12.66 -17.55 19.08
C ALA A 567 12.29 -17.89 20.54
N PRO A 568 12.34 -16.94 21.48
CA PRO A 568 11.90 -17.19 22.84
C PRO A 568 10.44 -17.60 22.80
N VAL A 569 10.16 -18.81 23.27
CA VAL A 569 8.79 -19.27 23.52
C VAL A 569 8.30 -18.43 24.68
N SER A 570 7.48 -17.44 24.40
CA SER A 570 6.74 -16.72 25.43
C SER A 570 5.72 -17.68 26.02
N HIS A 571 5.94 -18.07 27.27
CA HIS A 571 4.99 -18.78 28.11
C HIS A 571 3.76 -17.93 28.43
#